data_c44abf2414f337afd6d5053742434bd4
#
_entry.id   c44abf2414f337afd6d5053742434bd4
#
_cell.length_a   1.000
_cell.length_b   1.000
_cell.length_c   1.000
_cell.angle_alpha   90.00
_cell.angle_beta   90.00
_cell.angle_gamma   90.00
#
_symmetry.space_group_name_H-M   'P 1'
#
loop_
_entity.id
_entity.type
_entity.pdbx_description
1 polymer ?
#
loop_
_entity_poly.entity_id
_entity_poly.type
_entity_poly.pdbx_seq_one_letter_code
_entity_poly.pdbx_strand_id
1 'polypeptide(L)'
;MPPHKARLVSGLFYCPKLTQRMIEMSDLKFSIRRAEPNDAAGCCELIRNEDVFAELVQLPYPTETALRETLSSKSNEGDILLVAVDNGEVIGQISLFGNTRMRRRHAAMFGLAVIGHAQSKGVGSALMKAMIDYADNWTTFLRIELTVNADNDKAIALYKKFGFQQEGLLRNYSLRNGRFEDALTMARFNPNQAIVK
;
A
#
# COMPACT_ATOMS: atom_id res chain seq x y z
N MET A 1 -34.62 11.28 3.38
CA MET A 1 -34.52 9.83 3.02
C MET A 1 -34.11 9.08 4.27
N PRO A 2 -34.82 8.03 4.69
CA PRO A 2 -34.51 7.31 5.94
C PRO A 2 -33.31 6.38 5.74
N PRO A 3 -32.56 6.09 6.83
CA PRO A 3 -31.37 5.23 6.76
C PRO A 3 -31.77 3.78 6.50
N HIS A 4 -31.05 3.11 5.61
CA HIS A 4 -31.21 1.70 5.32
C HIS A 4 -30.94 0.86 6.58
N LYS A 5 -31.97 0.24 7.12
CA LYS A 5 -31.88 -0.74 8.21
C LYS A 5 -31.16 -2.00 7.72
N ALA A 6 -30.06 -2.32 8.36
CA ALA A 6 -29.38 -3.60 8.20
C ALA A 6 -30.32 -4.71 8.71
N ARG A 7 -30.56 -5.75 7.91
CA ARG A 7 -31.27 -6.96 8.31
C ARG A 7 -30.26 -8.00 8.79
N LEU A 8 -30.42 -8.44 10.02
CA LEU A 8 -29.72 -9.61 10.56
C LEU A 8 -30.29 -10.88 9.92
N VAL A 9 -29.48 -11.63 9.21
CA VAL A 9 -29.76 -13.02 8.82
C VAL A 9 -28.56 -13.84 9.29
N SER A 10 -28.82 -14.73 10.24
CA SER A 10 -27.90 -15.77 10.75
C SER A 10 -26.48 -15.28 11.18
N GLY A 11 -26.40 -14.24 12.02
CA GLY A 11 -25.13 -13.86 12.68
C GLY A 11 -24.05 -13.22 11.79
N LEU A 12 -24.27 -13.07 10.48
CA LEU A 12 -23.36 -12.37 9.56
C LEU A 12 -24.01 -11.06 9.10
N PHE A 13 -23.31 -9.95 9.28
CA PHE A 13 -23.71 -8.66 8.72
C PHE A 13 -23.60 -8.72 7.19
N TYR A 14 -24.72 -8.78 6.50
CA TYR A 14 -24.76 -8.69 5.03
C TYR A 14 -24.55 -7.22 4.61
N CYS A 15 -23.36 -6.92 4.09
CA CYS A 15 -23.06 -5.67 3.42
C CYS A 15 -22.94 -5.95 1.91
N PRO A 16 -23.87 -5.48 1.05
CA PRO A 16 -23.84 -5.75 -0.39
C PRO A 16 -22.53 -5.33 -1.05
N LYS A 17 -21.92 -4.23 -0.59
CA LYS A 17 -20.62 -3.76 -1.08
C LYS A 17 -19.46 -4.68 -0.71
N LEU A 18 -19.52 -5.36 0.45
CA LEU A 18 -18.53 -6.34 0.86
C LEU A 18 -18.61 -7.62 0.01
N THR A 19 -19.83 -8.08 -0.28
CA THR A 19 -20.06 -9.28 -1.09
C THR A 19 -19.61 -9.09 -2.52
N GLN A 20 -19.88 -7.94 -3.14
CA GLN A 20 -19.43 -7.64 -4.50
C GLN A 20 -17.91 -7.51 -4.58
N ARG A 21 -17.25 -6.99 -3.53
CA ARG A 21 -15.78 -6.93 -3.41
C ARG A 21 -15.13 -8.30 -3.27
N MET A 22 -15.74 -9.20 -2.49
CA MET A 22 -15.24 -10.58 -2.36
C MET A 22 -15.31 -11.33 -3.71
N ILE A 23 -16.33 -11.07 -4.53
CA ILE A 23 -16.48 -11.67 -5.86
C ILE A 23 -15.39 -11.11 -6.82
N GLU A 24 -15.12 -9.80 -6.80
CA GLU A 24 -14.07 -9.21 -7.64
C GLU A 24 -12.64 -9.67 -7.26
N MET A 25 -12.42 -10.10 -6.01
CA MET A 25 -11.14 -10.66 -5.56
C MET A 25 -11.02 -12.18 -5.82
N SER A 26 -12.13 -12.88 -6.04
CA SER A 26 -12.13 -14.34 -6.29
C SER A 26 -11.51 -14.73 -7.65
N ASP A 27 -11.42 -13.79 -8.60
CA ASP A 27 -10.83 -14.03 -9.92
C ASP A 27 -9.30 -13.84 -9.95
N LEU A 28 -8.71 -13.39 -8.82
CA LEU A 28 -7.27 -13.25 -8.70
C LEU A 28 -6.62 -14.63 -8.45
N LYS A 29 -5.52 -14.90 -9.16
CA LYS A 29 -4.70 -16.11 -8.93
C LYS A 29 -3.91 -16.07 -7.62
N PHE A 30 -4.00 -14.98 -6.85
CA PHE A 30 -3.32 -14.75 -5.59
C PHE A 30 -4.29 -14.15 -4.57
N SER A 31 -3.98 -14.29 -3.29
CA SER A 31 -4.75 -13.69 -2.19
C SER A 31 -4.10 -12.42 -1.67
N ILE A 32 -4.92 -11.47 -1.18
CA ILE A 32 -4.45 -10.29 -0.46
C ILE A 32 -4.97 -10.38 0.97
N ARG A 33 -4.06 -10.24 1.93
CA ARG A 33 -4.38 -10.25 3.36
C ARG A 33 -3.43 -9.35 4.16
N ARG A 34 -3.77 -9.09 5.40
CA ARG A 34 -2.85 -8.43 6.34
C ARG A 34 -1.63 -9.31 6.55
N ALA A 35 -0.45 -8.68 6.61
CA ALA A 35 0.78 -9.38 6.94
C ALA A 35 0.79 -9.80 8.40
N GLU A 36 1.33 -10.98 8.66
CA GLU A 36 1.53 -11.56 9.99
C GLU A 36 3.04 -11.78 10.25
N PRO A 37 3.48 -11.97 11.51
CA PRO A 37 4.89 -12.18 11.82
C PRO A 37 5.54 -13.34 11.03
N ASN A 38 4.76 -14.34 10.64
CA ASN A 38 5.24 -15.46 9.82
C ASN A 38 5.54 -15.09 8.38
N ASP A 39 5.07 -13.94 7.90
CA ASP A 39 5.38 -13.44 6.55
C ASP A 39 6.74 -12.73 6.49
N ALA A 40 7.42 -12.54 7.63
CA ALA A 40 8.69 -11.81 7.70
C ALA A 40 9.76 -12.36 6.74
N ALA A 41 9.86 -13.68 6.62
CA ALA A 41 10.79 -14.32 5.68
C ALA A 41 10.46 -13.95 4.23
N GLY A 42 9.19 -14.11 3.80
CA GLY A 42 8.74 -13.79 2.45
C GLY A 42 8.85 -12.29 2.13
N CYS A 43 8.52 -11.40 3.08
CA CYS A 43 8.72 -9.96 2.93
C CYS A 43 10.20 -9.60 2.81
N CYS A 44 11.09 -10.29 3.54
CA CYS A 44 12.53 -10.11 3.48
C CYS A 44 13.07 -10.50 2.10
N GLU A 45 12.67 -11.65 1.58
CA GLU A 45 13.04 -12.11 0.24
C GLU A 45 12.54 -11.16 -0.86
N LEU A 46 11.30 -10.68 -0.75
CA LEU A 46 10.76 -9.69 -1.67
C LEU A 46 11.63 -8.41 -1.71
N ILE A 47 12.02 -7.88 -0.54
CA ILE A 47 12.85 -6.67 -0.45
C ILE A 47 14.28 -6.92 -0.92
N ARG A 48 14.83 -8.12 -0.74
CA ARG A 48 16.19 -8.49 -1.20
C ARG A 48 16.28 -8.60 -2.72
N ASN A 49 15.17 -8.79 -3.40
CA ASN A 49 15.15 -8.86 -4.86
C ASN A 49 15.69 -7.56 -5.46
N GLU A 50 16.71 -7.64 -6.33
CA GLU A 50 17.43 -6.49 -6.86
C GLU A 50 16.48 -5.52 -7.62
N ASP A 51 15.55 -6.05 -8.41
CA ASP A 51 14.58 -5.25 -9.15
C ASP A 51 13.62 -4.47 -8.22
N VAL A 52 13.37 -5.00 -7.02
CA VAL A 52 12.53 -4.35 -6.00
C VAL A 52 13.36 -3.37 -5.20
N PHE A 53 14.52 -3.81 -4.72
CA PHE A 53 15.40 -3.04 -3.85
C PHE A 53 15.83 -1.71 -4.50
N ALA A 54 16.18 -1.73 -5.80
CA ALA A 54 16.64 -0.55 -6.53
C ALA A 54 15.58 0.57 -6.57
N GLU A 55 14.29 0.24 -6.39
CA GLU A 55 13.21 1.21 -6.39
C GLU A 55 12.76 1.65 -4.99
N LEU A 56 13.33 1.06 -3.95
CA LEU A 56 13.06 1.41 -2.56
C LEU A 56 14.14 2.35 -1.99
N VAL A 57 13.77 3.21 -1.03
CA VAL A 57 14.72 4.08 -0.30
C VAL A 57 15.31 3.37 0.92
N GLN A 58 15.17 2.05 1.00
CA GLN A 58 15.68 1.23 2.10
C GLN A 58 17.13 0.85 1.83
N LEU A 59 17.88 0.59 2.92
CA LEU A 59 19.25 0.08 2.80
C LEU A 59 19.23 -1.41 2.41
N PRO A 60 20.29 -1.90 1.71
CA PRO A 60 20.45 -3.31 1.39
C PRO A 60 20.52 -4.18 2.65
N TYR A 61 20.34 -5.47 2.46
CA TYR A 61 20.47 -6.50 3.50
C TYR A 61 19.46 -6.39 4.65
N PRO A 62 18.15 -6.35 4.37
CA PRO A 62 17.13 -6.44 5.41
C PRO A 62 17.28 -7.77 6.17
N THR A 63 16.97 -7.76 7.45
CA THR A 63 17.00 -8.98 8.28
C THR A 63 15.58 -9.45 8.58
N GLU A 64 15.36 -10.76 8.52
CA GLU A 64 14.07 -11.35 8.88
C GLU A 64 13.67 -11.01 10.31
N THR A 65 14.63 -11.00 11.25
CA THR A 65 14.37 -10.67 12.66
C THR A 65 13.77 -9.27 12.80
N ALA A 66 14.38 -8.24 12.16
CA ALA A 66 13.89 -6.87 12.25
C ALA A 66 12.49 -6.72 11.60
N LEU A 67 12.23 -7.42 10.49
CA LEU A 67 10.91 -7.44 9.88
C LEU A 67 9.87 -8.14 10.75
N ARG A 68 10.22 -9.26 11.37
CA ARG A 68 9.38 -10.00 12.32
C ARG A 68 9.02 -9.16 13.54
N GLU A 69 9.99 -8.44 14.10
CA GLU A 69 9.77 -7.51 15.19
C GLU A 69 8.82 -6.37 14.77
N THR A 70 9.03 -5.80 13.59
CA THR A 70 8.15 -4.77 13.03
C THR A 70 6.72 -5.28 12.87
N LEU A 71 6.52 -6.50 12.33
CA LEU A 71 5.21 -7.11 12.16
C LEU A 71 4.55 -7.52 13.48
N SER A 72 5.36 -7.80 14.52
CA SER A 72 4.88 -8.16 15.86
C SER A 72 4.62 -6.93 16.73
N SER A 73 5.20 -5.79 16.39
CA SER A 73 5.07 -4.56 17.17
C SER A 73 3.66 -3.96 17.01
N LYS A 74 3.23 -3.20 18.03
CA LYS A 74 1.99 -2.47 17.96
C LYS A 74 2.14 -1.31 16.97
N SER A 75 1.50 -1.42 15.82
CA SER A 75 1.43 -0.34 14.83
C SER A 75 0.57 0.83 15.35
N ASN A 76 0.77 2.03 14.79
CA ASN A 76 -0.11 3.16 15.08
C ASN A 76 -1.52 2.88 14.57
N GLU A 77 -2.50 3.59 15.13
CA GLU A 77 -3.88 3.49 14.66
C GLU A 77 -3.99 3.91 13.18
N GLY A 78 -4.58 3.05 12.38
CA GLY A 78 -4.70 3.24 10.93
C GLY A 78 -3.54 2.70 10.09
N ASP A 79 -2.41 2.30 10.69
CA ASP A 79 -1.33 1.66 9.95
C ASP A 79 -1.70 0.24 9.52
N ILE A 80 -1.30 -0.14 8.32
CA ILE A 80 -1.51 -1.49 7.80
C ILE A 80 -0.38 -1.91 6.86
N LEU A 81 -0.03 -3.20 6.91
CA LEU A 81 0.78 -3.84 5.88
C LEU A 81 -0.05 -4.99 5.29
N LEU A 82 -0.24 -4.96 3.97
CA LEU A 82 -0.90 -6.02 3.21
C LEU A 82 0.14 -6.76 2.37
N VAL A 83 -0.04 -8.07 2.25
CA VAL A 83 0.74 -8.93 1.37
C VAL A 83 -0.15 -9.56 0.30
N ALA A 84 0.39 -9.70 -0.90
CA ALA A 84 -0.16 -10.55 -1.95
C ALA A 84 0.59 -11.87 -1.92
N VAL A 85 -0.16 -12.98 -1.81
CA VAL A 85 0.41 -14.33 -1.67
C VAL A 85 -0.12 -15.22 -2.79
N ASP A 86 0.79 -15.85 -3.54
CA ASP A 86 0.51 -16.85 -4.55
C ASP A 86 1.23 -18.16 -4.19
N ASN A 87 0.49 -19.25 -4.06
CA ASN A 87 1.03 -20.57 -3.69
C ASN A 87 1.98 -20.58 -2.48
N GLY A 88 1.72 -19.71 -1.49
CA GLY A 88 2.54 -19.58 -0.28
C GLY A 88 3.72 -18.61 -0.41
N GLU A 89 4.01 -18.08 -1.59
CA GLU A 89 5.03 -17.07 -1.84
C GLU A 89 4.46 -15.66 -1.67
N VAL A 90 5.18 -14.77 -0.98
CA VAL A 90 4.87 -13.33 -0.91
C VAL A 90 5.38 -12.67 -2.20
N ILE A 91 4.46 -12.42 -3.14
CA ILE A 91 4.77 -11.84 -4.45
C ILE A 91 4.64 -10.31 -4.50
N GLY A 92 4.14 -9.70 -3.44
CA GLY A 92 4.05 -8.25 -3.31
C GLY A 92 3.60 -7.82 -1.94
N GLN A 93 3.90 -6.59 -1.59
CA GLN A 93 3.45 -5.96 -0.33
C GLN A 93 3.12 -4.50 -0.54
N ILE A 94 2.21 -3.97 0.27
CA ILE A 94 1.92 -2.55 0.39
C ILE A 94 1.75 -2.18 1.86
N SER A 95 2.45 -1.14 2.29
CA SER A 95 2.35 -0.60 3.64
C SER A 95 1.73 0.79 3.60
N LEU A 96 0.85 1.11 4.54
CA LEU A 96 0.30 2.45 4.76
C LEU A 96 0.64 2.87 6.19
N PHE A 97 1.21 4.06 6.33
CA PHE A 97 1.65 4.63 7.61
C PHE A 97 1.07 6.01 7.80
N GLY A 98 0.34 6.20 8.91
CA GLY A 98 -0.13 7.51 9.34
C GLY A 98 1.02 8.42 9.79
N ASN A 99 0.89 9.72 9.54
CA ASN A 99 1.86 10.67 10.03
C ASN A 99 1.70 10.87 11.55
N THR A 100 2.78 10.68 12.30
CA THR A 100 2.79 10.73 13.77
C THR A 100 2.71 12.16 14.32
N ARG A 101 3.02 13.18 13.51
CA ARG A 101 2.93 14.58 13.93
C ARG A 101 1.46 14.99 14.04
N MET A 102 1.03 15.50 15.20
CA MET A 102 -0.35 15.85 15.52
C MET A 102 -1.03 16.68 14.40
N ARG A 103 -0.37 17.72 13.88
CA ARG A 103 -0.92 18.60 12.85
C ARG A 103 -0.99 17.97 11.46
N ARG A 104 -0.45 16.77 11.28
CA ARG A 104 -0.44 15.99 10.02
C ARG A 104 -1.09 14.62 10.14
N ARG A 105 -1.82 14.34 11.21
CA ARG A 105 -2.48 13.04 11.41
C ARG A 105 -3.49 12.68 10.32
N HIS A 106 -3.96 13.66 9.56
CA HIS A 106 -4.83 13.45 8.39
C HIS A 106 -4.06 12.96 7.15
N ALA A 107 -2.74 12.90 7.21
CA ALA A 107 -1.90 12.45 6.10
C ALA A 107 -1.27 11.09 6.41
N ALA A 108 -1.19 10.24 5.40
CA ALA A 108 -0.48 8.97 5.44
C ALA A 108 0.47 8.84 4.26
N MET A 109 1.49 8.02 4.41
CA MET A 109 2.41 7.63 3.34
C MET A 109 2.30 6.14 3.10
N PHE A 110 2.65 5.68 1.90
CA PHE A 110 2.69 4.25 1.61
C PHE A 110 3.96 3.87 0.84
N GLY A 111 4.31 2.58 0.94
CA GLY A 111 5.32 1.93 0.12
C GLY A 111 4.72 0.70 -0.56
N LEU A 112 5.04 0.49 -1.84
CA LEU A 112 4.59 -0.64 -2.65
C LEU A 112 5.79 -1.37 -3.23
N ALA A 113 5.81 -2.69 -3.11
CA ALA A 113 6.78 -3.56 -3.70
C ALA A 113 6.09 -4.77 -4.36
N VAL A 114 6.51 -5.14 -5.57
CA VAL A 114 6.03 -6.33 -6.29
C VAL A 114 7.23 -6.99 -6.94
N ILE A 115 7.41 -8.29 -6.70
CA ILE A 115 8.54 -9.06 -7.26
C ILE A 115 8.49 -9.08 -8.78
N GLY A 116 9.65 -9.08 -9.44
CA GLY A 116 9.78 -8.91 -10.89
C GLY A 116 8.87 -9.83 -11.71
N HIS A 117 8.85 -11.13 -11.40
CA HIS A 117 8.05 -12.11 -12.14
C HIS A 117 6.52 -11.93 -11.96
N ALA A 118 6.07 -11.22 -10.90
CA ALA A 118 4.66 -10.93 -10.64
C ALA A 118 4.23 -9.51 -11.10
N GLN A 119 5.19 -8.70 -11.59
CA GLN A 119 4.87 -7.39 -12.17
C GLN A 119 4.05 -7.53 -13.45
N SER A 120 3.29 -6.48 -13.78
CA SER A 120 2.40 -6.41 -14.94
C SER A 120 1.28 -7.47 -14.98
N LYS A 121 1.11 -8.25 -13.88
CA LYS A 121 0.04 -9.26 -13.71
C LYS A 121 -1.11 -8.79 -12.82
N GLY A 122 -1.20 -7.49 -12.55
CA GLY A 122 -2.29 -6.91 -11.77
C GLY A 122 -2.05 -6.86 -10.24
N VAL A 123 -0.96 -7.47 -9.72
CA VAL A 123 -0.67 -7.53 -8.28
C VAL A 123 -0.58 -6.14 -7.66
N GLY A 124 0.20 -5.23 -8.24
CA GLY A 124 0.31 -3.86 -7.76
C GLY A 124 -1.03 -3.11 -7.78
N SER A 125 -1.84 -3.30 -8.82
CA SER A 125 -3.18 -2.68 -8.91
C SER A 125 -4.12 -3.22 -7.83
N ALA A 126 -4.07 -4.52 -7.54
CA ALA A 126 -4.90 -5.14 -6.53
C ALA A 126 -4.51 -4.68 -5.11
N LEU A 127 -3.20 -4.62 -4.81
CA LEU A 127 -2.68 -4.07 -3.55
C LEU A 127 -3.07 -2.59 -3.37
N MET A 128 -2.92 -1.76 -4.42
CA MET A 128 -3.35 -0.36 -4.40
C MET A 128 -4.85 -0.22 -4.13
N LYS A 129 -5.67 -1.02 -4.81
CA LYS A 129 -7.13 -1.03 -4.61
C LYS A 129 -7.47 -1.36 -3.16
N ALA A 130 -6.86 -2.40 -2.59
CA ALA A 130 -7.10 -2.83 -1.22
C ALA A 130 -6.68 -1.77 -0.18
N MET A 131 -5.51 -1.17 -0.36
CA MET A 131 -4.99 -0.13 0.53
C MET A 131 -5.84 1.14 0.48
N ILE A 132 -6.21 1.62 -0.73
CA ILE A 132 -7.04 2.80 -0.90
C ILE A 132 -8.44 2.57 -0.32
N ASP A 133 -9.01 1.39 -0.53
CA ASP A 133 -10.28 1.05 0.06
C ASP A 133 -10.25 1.08 1.59
N TYR A 134 -9.18 0.53 2.16
CA TYR A 134 -8.95 0.59 3.60
C TYR A 134 -8.81 2.04 4.07
N ALA A 135 -7.98 2.84 3.41
CA ALA A 135 -7.74 4.23 3.78
C ALA A 135 -9.01 5.09 3.69
N ASP A 136 -9.75 4.99 2.59
CA ASP A 136 -10.91 5.84 2.31
C ASP A 136 -12.13 5.53 3.19
N ASN A 137 -12.31 4.28 3.60
CA ASN A 137 -13.54 3.85 4.27
C ASN A 137 -13.37 3.52 5.76
N TRP A 138 -12.14 3.32 6.23
CA TRP A 138 -11.90 2.79 7.58
C TRP A 138 -10.89 3.61 8.39
N THR A 139 -10.33 4.69 7.81
CA THR A 139 -9.41 5.58 8.51
C THR A 139 -9.85 7.03 8.40
N THR A 140 -9.18 7.90 9.15
CA THR A 140 -9.37 9.35 9.09
C THR A 140 -8.39 10.03 8.12
N PHE A 141 -7.69 9.25 7.28
CA PHE A 141 -6.72 9.82 6.36
C PHE A 141 -7.44 10.56 5.21
N LEU A 142 -7.25 11.88 5.18
CA LEU A 142 -7.71 12.74 4.11
C LEU A 142 -6.76 12.73 2.91
N ARG A 143 -5.46 12.55 3.16
CA ARG A 143 -4.40 12.69 2.18
C ARG A 143 -3.45 11.49 2.25
N ILE A 144 -3.16 10.87 1.12
CA ILE A 144 -2.14 9.84 0.97
C ILE A 144 -1.03 10.39 0.09
N GLU A 145 0.20 10.31 0.57
CA GLU A 145 1.41 10.84 -0.08
C GLU A 145 2.36 9.71 -0.47
N LEU A 146 3.17 9.96 -1.47
CA LEU A 146 4.29 9.10 -1.83
C LEU A 146 5.44 9.91 -2.44
N THR A 147 6.63 9.32 -2.44
CA THR A 147 7.73 9.68 -3.34
C THR A 147 8.04 8.50 -4.24
N VAL A 148 8.40 8.76 -5.50
CA VAL A 148 8.75 7.75 -6.48
C VAL A 148 9.92 8.25 -7.32
N ASN A 149 10.88 7.39 -7.66
CA ASN A 149 11.97 7.75 -8.56
C ASN A 149 11.41 8.33 -9.87
N ALA A 150 11.96 9.44 -10.33
CA ALA A 150 11.42 10.18 -11.47
C ALA A 150 11.46 9.40 -12.79
N ASP A 151 12.30 8.37 -12.87
CA ASP A 151 12.45 7.44 -14.01
C ASP A 151 11.59 6.17 -13.89
N ASN A 152 10.83 5.98 -12.80
CA ASN A 152 9.96 4.82 -12.63
C ASN A 152 8.58 5.06 -13.27
N ASP A 153 8.54 5.12 -14.60
CA ASP A 153 7.32 5.37 -15.38
C ASP A 153 6.19 4.39 -15.07
N LYS A 154 6.53 3.12 -14.77
CA LYS A 154 5.52 2.07 -14.44
C LYS A 154 4.79 2.40 -13.14
N ALA A 155 5.52 2.75 -12.09
CA ALA A 155 4.91 3.12 -10.81
C ALA A 155 4.14 4.43 -10.93
N ILE A 156 4.69 5.43 -11.61
CA ILE A 156 4.04 6.72 -11.85
C ILE A 156 2.69 6.53 -12.58
N ALA A 157 2.67 5.70 -13.64
CA ALA A 157 1.44 5.39 -14.38
C ALA A 157 0.41 4.67 -13.48
N LEU A 158 0.86 3.72 -12.64
CA LEU A 158 0.02 3.05 -11.67
C LEU A 158 -0.60 4.05 -10.70
N TYR A 159 0.18 4.93 -10.09
CA TYR A 159 -0.31 5.91 -9.13
C TYR A 159 -1.30 6.89 -9.75
N LYS A 160 -1.01 7.39 -10.96
CA LYS A 160 -1.95 8.25 -11.72
C LYS A 160 -3.29 7.55 -11.96
N LYS A 161 -3.30 6.25 -12.30
CA LYS A 161 -4.53 5.45 -12.47
C LYS A 161 -5.40 5.43 -11.21
N PHE A 162 -4.78 5.51 -10.03
CA PHE A 162 -5.47 5.54 -8.74
C PHE A 162 -5.74 6.96 -8.21
N GLY A 163 -5.58 7.99 -9.05
CA GLY A 163 -5.95 9.37 -8.74
C GLY A 163 -4.86 10.17 -8.01
N PHE A 164 -3.64 9.67 -7.94
CA PHE A 164 -2.50 10.44 -7.43
C PHE A 164 -2.08 11.49 -8.46
N GLN A 165 -1.83 12.70 -8.00
CA GLN A 165 -1.36 13.83 -8.79
C GLN A 165 0.05 14.19 -8.37
N GLN A 166 0.89 14.58 -9.33
CA GLN A 166 2.24 15.07 -9.06
C GLN A 166 2.15 16.47 -8.44
N GLU A 167 2.89 16.69 -7.37
CA GLU A 167 2.97 17.98 -6.67
C GLU A 167 4.34 18.64 -6.76
N GLY A 168 5.39 17.87 -7.05
CA GLY A 168 6.72 18.41 -7.15
C GLY A 168 7.78 17.43 -7.64
N LEU A 169 8.99 17.97 -7.88
CA LEU A 169 10.21 17.24 -8.20
C LEU A 169 11.25 17.54 -7.10
N LEU A 170 11.77 16.48 -6.51
CA LEU A 170 12.86 16.53 -5.54
C LEU A 170 14.15 16.13 -6.26
N ARG A 171 15.08 17.10 -6.41
CA ARG A 171 16.35 16.87 -7.07
C ARG A 171 17.34 16.16 -6.14
N ASN A 172 18.11 15.19 -6.69
CA ASN A 172 19.11 14.43 -5.94
C ASN A 172 18.53 13.84 -4.64
N TYR A 173 17.33 13.27 -4.71
CA TYR A 173 16.57 12.84 -3.54
C TYR A 173 17.11 11.57 -2.89
N SER A 174 17.55 10.61 -3.69
CA SER A 174 18.03 9.31 -3.19
C SER A 174 19.32 8.88 -3.91
N LEU A 175 20.12 8.09 -3.21
CA LEU A 175 21.31 7.47 -3.78
C LEU A 175 20.95 6.05 -4.26
N ARG A 176 21.06 5.81 -5.58
CA ARG A 176 20.83 4.49 -6.19
C ARG A 176 22.05 4.11 -7.04
N ASN A 177 22.67 2.99 -6.72
CA ASN A 177 23.83 2.47 -7.44
C ASN A 177 24.98 3.51 -7.62
N GLY A 178 25.25 4.29 -6.57
CA GLY A 178 26.31 5.30 -6.56
C GLY A 178 25.99 6.61 -7.29
N ARG A 179 24.73 6.82 -7.73
CA ARG A 179 24.25 8.06 -8.36
C ARG A 179 23.09 8.64 -7.60
N PHE A 180 23.01 9.96 -7.54
CA PHE A 180 21.85 10.65 -6.99
C PHE A 180 20.76 10.73 -8.04
N GLU A 181 19.57 10.26 -7.67
CA GLU A 181 18.38 10.23 -8.52
C GLU A 181 17.33 11.23 -8.03
N ASP A 182 16.60 11.80 -8.97
CA ASP A 182 15.48 12.66 -8.70
C ASP A 182 14.24 11.82 -8.35
N ALA A 183 13.33 12.39 -7.54
CA ALA A 183 12.06 11.77 -7.23
C ALA A 183 10.89 12.74 -7.43
N LEU A 184 9.74 12.21 -7.83
CA LEU A 184 8.49 12.93 -7.83
C LEU A 184 7.79 12.78 -6.48
N THR A 185 7.22 13.87 -5.98
CA THR A 185 6.22 13.80 -4.91
C THR A 185 4.84 13.73 -5.55
N MET A 186 4.02 12.80 -5.08
CA MET A 186 2.63 12.66 -5.54
C MET A 186 1.70 12.53 -4.35
N ALA A 187 0.47 12.98 -4.50
CA ALA A 187 -0.56 12.86 -3.48
C ALA A 187 -1.94 12.60 -4.07
N ARG A 188 -2.78 11.97 -3.24
CA ARG A 188 -4.19 11.73 -3.49
C ARG A 188 -5.02 12.17 -2.29
N PHE A 189 -6.14 12.79 -2.54
CA PHE A 189 -7.12 13.13 -1.50
C PHE A 189 -8.26 12.12 -1.48
N ASN A 190 -8.76 11.81 -0.29
CA ASN A 190 -9.95 10.98 -0.12
C ASN A 190 -11.18 11.71 -0.71
N PRO A 191 -11.83 11.14 -1.75
CA PRO A 191 -12.95 11.81 -2.40
C PRO A 191 -14.22 11.85 -1.55
N ASN A 192 -14.28 11.03 -0.49
CA ASN A 192 -15.44 10.93 0.39
C ASN A 192 -15.40 11.93 1.56
N GLN A 193 -14.30 12.65 1.73
CA GLN A 193 -14.12 13.63 2.82
C GLN A 193 -14.09 15.04 2.25
N ALA A 194 -14.85 15.94 2.90
CA ALA A 194 -14.88 17.34 2.50
C ALA A 194 -13.52 18.01 2.80
N ILE A 195 -12.90 18.58 1.76
CA ILE A 195 -11.75 19.46 1.93
C ILE A 195 -12.32 20.87 2.20
N VAL A 196 -12.15 21.33 3.43
CA VAL A 196 -12.44 22.73 3.76
C VAL A 196 -11.35 23.59 3.09
N LYS A 197 -11.74 24.40 2.11
CA LYS A 197 -10.87 25.37 1.44
C LYS A 197 -10.72 26.62 2.28
#